data_79d109a933b3618308e23325ea1873b1
#
_entry.id   79d109a933b3618308e23325ea1873b1
#
_cell.length_a   1.000
_cell.length_b   1.000
_cell.length_c   1.000
_cell.angle_alpha   90.00
_cell.angle_beta   90.00
_cell.angle_gamma   90.00
#
_symmetry.space_group_name_H-M   'P 1'
#
loop_
_entity.id
_entity.type
_entity.pdbx_description
1 polymer ?
#
loop_
_entity_poly.entity_id
_entity_poly.type
_entity_poly.pdbx_seq_one_letter_code
_entity_poly.pdbx_strand_id
1 'polypeptide(L)'
;EVVNETNLLVLKVQADSPEMAFRLNKAIMNNYSVVTDQLIGNVVLDVLQKPTVPSGPVNKFQPTALMKKTFLMTIVALCGLIAILSFLKDTVRKPKEVSRKLDAKLLQTLYHEKIYKTWKARIHRKKSPVLLTNPGTSFQYVEDMKKLARKVSSKMKEKNAKTLLVASVEENEGKSTVAANLALALAEESEKVLLIDADLRKPSQYKIFGLDQEEIQQFGEVLNGNEQIDNLVTDLPKSELLLIAGSMIYPNSTEMIASPIFQKIVEFFKTKLDYIIIDTPPMSQAADAEELVDLADASILVVRQHTALVKDINETISILNSAEGTMLGCVYNDVFHGVAQTARNYGYKYAYGSGYGYGSKYGYGNHGYGYGYGYGYGYGYGSRTKKGNEDKTQESKTERQVKKDHE
;
A
#
# COMPACT_ATOMS: atom_id res chain seq x y z
N GLU A 1 25.97 43.35 43.85
CA GLU A 1 26.87 42.50 43.10
C GLU A 1 28.13 43.30 42.70
N VAL A 2 29.28 42.85 43.09
CA VAL A 2 30.58 43.45 42.70
C VAL A 2 30.97 42.83 41.37
N VAL A 3 31.33 43.66 40.41
CA VAL A 3 31.80 43.17 39.11
C VAL A 3 33.27 42.73 39.30
N ASN A 4 33.54 41.46 39.02
CA ASN A 4 34.87 40.87 39.22
C ASN A 4 35.95 41.70 38.54
N GLU A 5 37.09 41.88 39.25
CA GLU A 5 38.28 42.63 38.82
C GLU A 5 38.05 44.15 38.59
N THR A 6 36.94 44.71 39.08
CA THR A 6 36.67 46.14 38.99
C THR A 6 36.20 46.70 40.34
N ASN A 7 36.35 48.00 40.51
CA ASN A 7 35.82 48.74 41.68
C ASN A 7 34.34 49.15 41.46
N LEU A 8 33.60 48.45 40.60
CA LEU A 8 32.23 48.76 40.23
C LEU A 8 31.25 47.92 41.10
N LEU A 9 30.27 48.57 41.70
CA LEU A 9 29.20 47.94 42.40
C LEU A 9 27.89 48.11 41.61
N VAL A 10 27.28 46.97 41.20
CA VAL A 10 26.00 47.00 40.50
C VAL A 10 24.86 46.68 41.50
N LEU A 11 23.96 47.63 41.67
CA LEU A 11 22.75 47.47 42.48
C LEU A 11 21.60 47.04 41.56
N LYS A 12 21.09 45.81 41.73
CA LYS A 12 19.91 45.28 41.02
C LYS A 12 18.76 45.21 41.98
N VAL A 13 17.68 45.91 41.66
CA VAL A 13 16.44 45.89 42.43
C VAL A 13 15.33 45.32 41.58
N GLN A 14 14.62 44.32 42.08
CA GLN A 14 13.47 43.69 41.45
C GLN A 14 12.21 43.94 42.31
N ALA A 15 11.12 44.33 41.70
CA ALA A 15 9.83 44.57 42.35
C ALA A 15 8.69 44.25 41.40
N ASP A 16 7.45 44.20 41.92
CA ASP A 16 6.26 43.83 41.12
C ASP A 16 5.81 44.92 40.14
N SER A 17 6.29 46.18 40.35
CA SER A 17 6.03 47.26 39.40
C SER A 17 7.28 48.06 39.06
N PRO A 18 7.37 48.68 37.86
CA PRO A 18 8.47 49.54 37.46
C PRO A 18 8.71 50.73 38.41
N GLU A 19 7.64 51.35 38.90
CA GLU A 19 7.71 52.48 39.80
C GLU A 19 8.24 52.07 41.17
N MET A 20 7.82 50.90 41.66
CA MET A 20 8.31 50.32 42.96
C MET A 20 9.79 49.98 42.85
N ALA A 21 10.20 49.33 41.77
CA ALA A 21 11.61 49.01 41.54
C ALA A 21 12.48 50.29 41.51
N PHE A 22 11.99 51.37 40.84
CA PHE A 22 12.67 52.65 40.80
C PHE A 22 12.71 53.33 42.18
N ARG A 23 11.57 53.36 42.92
CA ARG A 23 11.51 53.95 44.30
C ARG A 23 12.47 53.23 45.23
N LEU A 24 12.47 51.90 45.26
CA LEU A 24 13.37 51.10 46.08
C LEU A 24 14.83 51.33 45.73
N ASN A 25 15.19 51.36 44.43
CA ASN A 25 16.53 51.64 43.98
C ASN A 25 16.97 53.03 44.43
N LYS A 26 16.14 54.07 44.22
CA LYS A 26 16.39 55.42 44.66
C LYS A 26 16.51 55.55 46.20
N ALA A 27 15.65 54.86 46.98
CA ALA A 27 15.72 54.81 48.41
C ALA A 27 17.02 54.21 48.93
N ILE A 28 17.46 53.09 48.33
CA ILE A 28 18.75 52.45 48.68
C ILE A 28 19.91 53.38 48.33
N MET A 29 19.91 54.02 47.17
CA MET A 29 20.96 54.96 46.76
C MET A 29 20.99 56.22 47.61
N ASN A 30 19.89 56.68 48.14
CA ASN A 30 19.86 57.88 49.01
C ASN A 30 20.27 57.59 50.46
N ASN A 31 20.19 56.32 50.90
CA ASN A 31 20.44 55.94 52.28
C ASN A 31 21.65 55.03 52.45
N TYR A 32 22.40 54.73 51.38
CA TYR A 32 23.54 53.79 51.49
C TYR A 32 24.60 54.27 52.46
N SER A 33 24.89 55.57 52.51
CA SER A 33 25.90 56.13 53.39
C SER A 33 25.66 55.86 54.88
N VAL A 34 24.39 55.86 55.34
CA VAL A 34 24.03 55.56 56.72
C VAL A 34 24.43 54.17 57.12
N VAL A 35 24.36 53.20 56.17
CA VAL A 35 24.73 51.82 56.44
C VAL A 35 26.23 51.58 56.24
N THR A 36 26.83 52.18 55.23
CA THR A 36 28.29 52.04 54.94
C THR A 36 29.14 52.69 55.98
N ASP A 37 28.74 53.87 56.55
CA ASP A 37 29.45 54.53 57.61
C ASP A 37 29.53 53.72 58.89
N GLN A 38 28.51 52.89 59.18
CA GLN A 38 28.46 51.97 60.35
C GLN A 38 29.32 50.72 60.17
N LEU A 39 29.44 50.20 58.92
CA LEU A 39 30.07 48.91 58.63
C LEU A 39 31.49 48.98 58.12
N ILE A 40 31.82 49.97 57.32
CA ILE A 40 33.07 50.01 56.52
C ILE A 40 33.85 51.35 56.74
N GLY A 41 33.24 52.33 57.38
CA GLY A 41 33.76 53.71 57.49
C GLY A 41 33.36 54.58 56.28
N ASN A 42 33.89 55.83 56.27
CA ASN A 42 33.56 56.83 55.23
C ASN A 42 33.91 56.39 53.80
N VAL A 43 33.04 55.58 53.21
CA VAL A 43 33.15 55.20 51.77
C VAL A 43 32.21 56.08 50.96
N VAL A 44 32.78 56.88 50.08
CA VAL A 44 32.00 57.68 49.14
C VAL A 44 31.89 56.88 47.83
N LEU A 45 30.67 56.46 47.50
CA LEU A 45 30.36 55.79 46.21
C LEU A 45 29.96 56.87 45.19
N ASP A 46 30.67 56.86 44.06
CA ASP A 46 30.35 57.73 42.92
C ASP A 46 29.31 57.08 42.04
N VAL A 47 28.19 57.78 41.75
CA VAL A 47 27.06 57.23 40.99
C VAL A 47 27.33 57.37 39.49
N LEU A 48 27.77 56.33 38.85
CA LEU A 48 28.05 56.30 37.43
C LEU A 48 26.78 56.31 36.60
N GLN A 49 25.71 55.61 37.06
CA GLN A 49 24.45 55.52 36.36
C GLN A 49 23.29 55.83 37.28
N LYS A 50 22.50 56.86 36.98
CA LYS A 50 21.29 57.17 37.77
C LYS A 50 20.20 56.17 37.45
N PRO A 51 19.37 55.73 38.48
CA PRO A 51 18.27 54.86 38.26
C PRO A 51 17.21 55.51 37.34
N THR A 52 16.69 54.74 36.41
CA THR A 52 15.59 55.11 35.53
C THR A 52 14.43 54.15 35.74
N VAL A 53 13.21 54.62 35.44
CA VAL A 53 12.06 53.72 35.49
C VAL A 53 12.16 52.70 34.37
N PRO A 54 12.14 51.40 34.62
CA PRO A 54 12.24 50.38 33.59
C PRO A 54 11.05 50.50 32.59
N SER A 55 11.35 50.42 31.31
CA SER A 55 10.33 50.52 30.24
C SER A 55 9.53 49.20 30.03
N GLY A 56 9.87 48.16 30.76
CA GLY A 56 9.17 46.87 30.65
C GLY A 56 9.67 45.81 31.63
N PRO A 57 8.96 44.71 31.78
CA PRO A 57 9.29 43.64 32.71
C PRO A 57 10.55 42.90 32.25
N VAL A 58 11.37 42.49 33.23
CA VAL A 58 12.55 41.65 33.02
C VAL A 58 12.14 40.29 32.42
N ASN A 59 11.04 39.75 32.94
CA ASN A 59 10.45 38.50 32.44
C ASN A 59 9.37 38.81 31.40
N LYS A 60 9.77 39.11 30.16
CA LYS A 60 8.81 39.35 29.08
C LYS A 60 8.06 38.05 28.79
N PHE A 61 6.73 38.09 28.96
CA PHE A 61 5.87 37.00 28.52
C PHE A 61 5.96 36.83 27.00
N GLN A 62 6.40 35.65 26.54
CA GLN A 62 6.53 35.34 25.15
C GLN A 62 5.43 34.38 24.69
N PRO A 63 4.23 34.89 24.34
CA PRO A 63 3.08 34.03 24.00
C PRO A 63 3.38 33.15 22.79
N THR A 64 4.14 33.63 21.82
CA THR A 64 4.50 32.87 20.62
C THR A 64 5.39 31.66 20.93
N ALA A 65 6.33 31.78 21.86
CA ALA A 65 7.17 30.67 22.30
C ALA A 65 6.37 29.62 23.08
N LEU A 66 5.45 30.09 23.94
CA LEU A 66 4.56 29.19 24.69
C LEU A 66 3.61 28.45 23.73
N MET A 67 2.97 29.16 22.79
CA MET A 67 2.10 28.57 21.78
C MET A 67 2.82 27.50 20.92
N LYS A 68 4.06 27.75 20.52
CA LYS A 68 4.86 26.76 19.77
C LYS A 68 5.14 25.52 20.59
N LYS A 69 5.48 25.67 21.90
CA LYS A 69 5.73 24.52 22.80
C LYS A 69 4.47 23.70 23.03
N THR A 70 3.32 24.35 23.33
CA THR A 70 2.06 23.65 23.56
C THR A 70 1.59 22.95 22.29
N PHE A 71 1.70 23.58 21.13
CA PHE A 71 1.37 22.97 19.83
C PHE A 71 2.21 21.71 19.56
N LEU A 72 3.52 21.80 19.77
CA LEU A 72 4.40 20.63 19.60
C LEU A 72 4.05 19.49 20.57
N MET A 73 3.82 19.80 21.86
CA MET A 73 3.41 18.81 22.86
C MET A 73 2.08 18.14 22.50
N THR A 74 1.11 18.92 21.99
CA THR A 74 -0.20 18.38 21.57
C THR A 74 -0.04 17.43 20.39
N ILE A 75 0.79 17.78 19.40
CA ILE A 75 1.08 16.89 18.27
C ILE A 75 1.72 15.57 18.76
N VAL A 76 2.72 15.65 19.66
CA VAL A 76 3.39 14.44 20.20
C VAL A 76 2.38 13.58 20.97
N ALA A 77 1.54 14.19 21.81
CA ALA A 77 0.51 13.47 22.57
C ALA A 77 -0.52 12.80 21.63
N LEU A 78 -0.97 13.51 20.58
CA LEU A 78 -1.90 12.98 19.59
C LEU A 78 -1.29 11.83 18.79
N CYS A 79 -0.04 11.98 18.35
CA CYS A 79 0.69 10.91 17.67
C CYS A 79 0.86 9.67 18.57
N GLY A 80 1.18 9.89 19.84
CA GLY A 80 1.26 8.82 20.85
C GLY A 80 -0.07 8.09 21.04
N LEU A 81 -1.17 8.83 21.15
CA LEU A 81 -2.52 8.24 21.26
C LEU A 81 -2.87 7.41 20.03
N ILE A 82 -2.65 7.96 18.81
CA ILE A 82 -2.89 7.23 17.55
C ILE A 82 -2.04 5.97 17.47
N ALA A 83 -0.77 6.03 17.88
CA ALA A 83 0.12 4.88 17.91
C ALA A 83 -0.38 3.78 18.86
N ILE A 84 -0.84 4.15 20.07
CA ILE A 84 -1.41 3.22 21.05
C ILE A 84 -2.68 2.57 20.48
N LEU A 85 -3.63 3.36 19.96
CA LEU A 85 -4.87 2.83 19.37
C LEU A 85 -4.58 1.91 18.18
N SER A 86 -3.60 2.26 17.33
CA SER A 86 -3.17 1.40 16.24
C SER A 86 -2.53 0.11 16.72
N PHE A 87 -1.78 0.14 17.81
CA PHE A 87 -1.15 -1.06 18.38
C PHE A 87 -2.16 -2.04 18.99
N LEU A 88 -3.23 -1.50 19.59
CA LEU A 88 -4.29 -2.30 20.21
C LEU A 88 -5.17 -3.05 19.21
N LYS A 89 -5.22 -2.62 17.93
CA LYS A 89 -5.92 -3.35 16.88
C LYS A 89 -5.12 -4.59 16.48
N ASP A 90 -5.65 -5.77 16.78
CA ASP A 90 -5.05 -7.04 16.34
C ASP A 90 -5.43 -7.35 14.89
N THR A 91 -4.65 -6.80 13.95
CA THR A 91 -4.80 -7.01 12.52
C THR A 91 -3.58 -7.73 11.96
N VAL A 92 -3.70 -8.31 10.77
CA VAL A 92 -2.56 -8.91 10.07
C VAL A 92 -1.72 -7.81 9.44
N ARG A 93 -0.44 -7.73 9.83
CA ARG A 93 0.49 -6.68 9.42
C ARG A 93 1.56 -7.15 8.43
N LYS A 94 1.92 -8.42 8.48
CA LYS A 94 3.00 -9.01 7.67
C LYS A 94 2.55 -10.36 7.11
N PRO A 95 3.05 -10.76 5.91
CA PRO A 95 2.69 -12.06 5.31
C PRO A 95 2.97 -13.26 6.22
N LYS A 96 4.04 -13.20 7.03
CA LYS A 96 4.39 -14.25 7.99
C LYS A 96 3.37 -14.40 9.14
N GLU A 97 2.59 -13.37 9.41
CA GLU A 97 1.56 -13.42 10.45
C GLU A 97 0.30 -14.15 9.99
N VAL A 98 0.03 -14.20 8.66
CA VAL A 98 -1.08 -14.97 8.10
C VAL A 98 -1.06 -16.41 8.61
N SER A 99 0.03 -17.13 8.36
CA SER A 99 0.16 -18.53 8.78
C SER A 99 0.28 -18.76 10.29
N ARG A 100 0.48 -17.68 11.08
CA ARG A 100 0.61 -17.78 12.53
C ARG A 100 -0.65 -17.40 13.28
N LYS A 101 -1.43 -16.45 12.74
CA LYS A 101 -2.61 -15.87 13.39
C LYS A 101 -3.92 -16.35 12.78
N LEU A 102 -3.89 -16.79 11.52
CA LEU A 102 -5.07 -17.22 10.80
C LEU A 102 -5.10 -18.74 10.66
N ASP A 103 -6.28 -19.30 10.81
CA ASP A 103 -6.56 -20.75 10.70
C ASP A 103 -6.65 -21.21 9.23
N ALA A 104 -5.89 -20.55 8.34
CA ALA A 104 -5.85 -20.86 6.92
C ALA A 104 -4.45 -20.76 6.32
N LYS A 105 -4.21 -21.52 5.24
CA LYS A 105 -2.94 -21.47 4.51
C LYS A 105 -2.84 -20.22 3.64
N LEU A 106 -1.68 -19.56 3.63
CA LEU A 106 -1.39 -18.47 2.70
C LEU A 106 -1.15 -19.02 1.29
N LEU A 107 -2.04 -18.70 0.36
CA LEU A 107 -1.89 -19.05 -1.06
C LEU A 107 -0.88 -18.14 -1.75
N GLN A 108 -1.09 -16.83 -1.67
CA GLN A 108 -0.24 -15.83 -2.31
C GLN A 108 -0.30 -14.50 -1.57
N THR A 109 0.78 -13.73 -1.67
CA THR A 109 0.83 -12.31 -1.26
C THR A 109 0.80 -11.45 -2.50
N LEU A 110 -0.15 -10.51 -2.57
CA LEU A 110 -0.26 -9.52 -3.62
C LEU A 110 0.19 -8.17 -3.07
N TYR A 111 1.19 -7.58 -3.71
CA TYR A 111 1.73 -6.30 -3.27
C TYR A 111 0.92 -5.13 -3.80
N HIS A 112 1.00 -4.00 -3.08
CA HIS A 112 0.27 -2.78 -3.41
C HIS A 112 0.55 -2.32 -4.85
N GLU A 113 -0.50 -2.16 -5.62
CA GLU A 113 -0.46 -1.64 -6.98
C GLU A 113 -1.09 -0.23 -7.05
N LYS A 114 -0.45 0.68 -7.78
CA LYS A 114 -0.90 2.08 -7.85
C LYS A 114 -2.16 2.21 -8.70
N ILE A 115 -3.27 2.59 -8.08
CA ILE A 115 -4.54 2.87 -8.75
C ILE A 115 -4.49 4.19 -9.55
N TYR A 116 -3.70 5.17 -9.08
CA TYR A 116 -3.50 6.44 -9.76
C TYR A 116 -2.14 6.45 -10.46
N LYS A 117 -2.13 6.33 -11.79
CA LYS A 117 -0.90 6.21 -12.60
C LYS A 117 -0.16 7.54 -12.76
N THR A 118 -0.87 8.68 -12.66
CA THR A 118 -0.29 10.03 -12.78
C THR A 118 -0.79 10.95 -11.68
N TRP A 119 -0.03 12.00 -11.39
CA TRP A 119 -0.44 13.01 -10.39
C TRP A 119 -1.73 13.73 -10.79
N LYS A 120 -1.93 13.99 -12.10
CA LYS A 120 -3.18 14.52 -12.64
C LYS A 120 -4.36 13.57 -12.39
N ALA A 121 -4.18 12.26 -12.62
CA ALA A 121 -5.20 11.26 -12.32
C ALA A 121 -5.56 11.21 -10.82
N ARG A 122 -4.58 11.43 -9.93
CA ARG A 122 -4.81 11.52 -8.48
C ARG A 122 -5.63 12.75 -8.10
N ILE A 123 -5.32 13.91 -8.68
CA ILE A 123 -6.06 15.18 -8.43
C ILE A 123 -7.50 15.04 -8.95
N HIS A 124 -7.70 14.52 -10.16
CA HIS A 124 -9.02 14.31 -10.76
C HIS A 124 -9.72 13.04 -10.28
N ARG A 125 -9.16 12.33 -9.30
CA ARG A 125 -9.68 11.06 -8.74
C ARG A 125 -10.01 9.99 -9.81
N LYS A 126 -9.37 10.06 -10.98
CA LYS A 126 -9.55 9.09 -12.06
C LYS A 126 -8.75 7.83 -11.74
N LYS A 127 -9.43 6.83 -11.16
CA LYS A 127 -8.85 5.52 -10.86
C LYS A 127 -8.61 4.75 -12.16
N SER A 128 -7.47 4.06 -12.26
CA SER A 128 -7.18 3.11 -13.33
C SER A 128 -7.43 1.71 -12.78
N PRO A 129 -8.25 0.88 -13.43
CA PRO A 129 -8.47 -0.48 -12.95
C PRO A 129 -7.15 -1.27 -12.96
N VAL A 130 -6.93 -2.04 -11.90
CA VAL A 130 -5.76 -2.93 -11.78
C VAL A 130 -6.14 -4.26 -12.43
N LEU A 131 -5.88 -4.39 -13.72
CA LEU A 131 -6.11 -5.60 -14.51
C LEU A 131 -4.81 -6.10 -15.12
N LEU A 132 -4.67 -7.41 -15.28
CA LEU A 132 -3.54 -8.06 -15.95
C LEU A 132 -3.37 -7.58 -17.38
N THR A 133 -4.49 -7.34 -18.06
CA THR A 133 -4.54 -6.84 -19.45
C THR A 133 -4.16 -5.36 -19.58
N ASN A 134 -4.08 -4.63 -18.48
CA ASN A 134 -3.75 -3.21 -18.49
C ASN A 134 -2.23 -3.01 -18.55
N PRO A 135 -1.67 -2.39 -19.63
CA PRO A 135 -0.22 -2.16 -19.77
C PRO A 135 0.44 -1.37 -18.64
N GLY A 136 -0.38 -0.68 -17.86
CA GLY A 136 0.12 0.07 -16.70
C GLY A 136 0.24 -0.76 -15.41
N THR A 137 -0.19 -2.01 -15.36
CA THR A 137 -0.05 -2.90 -14.21
C THR A 137 1.41 -3.39 -14.11
N SER A 138 1.95 -3.45 -12.89
CA SER A 138 3.35 -3.84 -12.71
C SER A 138 3.58 -5.32 -13.05
N PHE A 139 4.74 -5.62 -13.61
CA PHE A 139 5.14 -6.99 -13.92
C PHE A 139 5.08 -7.91 -12.69
N GLN A 140 5.46 -7.39 -11.52
CA GLN A 140 5.41 -8.15 -10.27
C GLN A 140 3.98 -8.58 -9.91
N TYR A 141 3.01 -7.67 -10.03
CA TYR A 141 1.61 -7.98 -9.75
C TYR A 141 1.06 -9.02 -10.73
N VAL A 142 1.38 -8.89 -12.03
CA VAL A 142 0.99 -9.87 -13.06
C VAL A 142 1.53 -11.26 -12.73
N GLU A 143 2.81 -11.36 -12.40
CA GLU A 143 3.44 -12.63 -12.03
C GLU A 143 2.86 -13.23 -10.75
N ASP A 144 2.55 -12.42 -9.74
CA ASP A 144 1.97 -12.89 -8.51
C ASP A 144 0.54 -13.40 -8.72
N MET A 145 -0.25 -12.75 -9.59
CA MET A 145 -1.58 -13.23 -9.99
C MET A 145 -1.51 -14.53 -10.79
N LYS A 146 -0.58 -14.66 -11.74
CA LYS A 146 -0.35 -15.92 -12.47
C LYS A 146 0.07 -17.06 -11.54
N LYS A 147 0.88 -16.78 -10.53
CA LYS A 147 1.22 -17.78 -9.49
C LYS A 147 0.02 -18.18 -8.66
N LEU A 148 -0.84 -17.21 -8.31
CA LEU A 148 -2.09 -17.50 -7.61
C LEU A 148 -3.00 -18.40 -8.46
N ALA A 149 -3.20 -18.05 -9.74
CA ALA A 149 -4.03 -18.82 -10.66
C ALA A 149 -3.57 -20.29 -10.78
N ARG A 150 -2.27 -20.52 -10.97
CA ARG A 150 -1.71 -21.88 -11.01
C ARG A 150 -1.93 -22.66 -9.72
N LYS A 151 -1.77 -22.02 -8.54
CA LYS A 151 -2.01 -22.68 -7.26
C LYS A 151 -3.49 -23.02 -7.06
N VAL A 152 -4.39 -22.11 -7.43
CA VAL A 152 -5.83 -22.31 -7.35
C VAL A 152 -6.26 -23.40 -8.31
N SER A 153 -5.90 -23.33 -9.59
CA SER A 153 -6.19 -24.35 -10.60
C SER A 153 -5.72 -25.73 -10.18
N SER A 154 -4.46 -25.86 -9.71
CA SER A 154 -3.92 -27.14 -9.23
C SER A 154 -4.75 -27.73 -8.08
N LYS A 155 -5.14 -26.89 -7.11
CA LYS A 155 -5.95 -27.35 -5.97
C LYS A 155 -7.40 -27.68 -6.34
N MET A 156 -7.99 -26.90 -7.24
CA MET A 156 -9.33 -27.18 -7.75
C MET A 156 -9.36 -28.49 -8.55
N LYS A 157 -8.37 -28.72 -9.42
CA LYS A 157 -8.23 -30.00 -10.14
C LYS A 157 -8.05 -31.19 -9.19
N GLU A 158 -7.24 -31.04 -8.14
CA GLU A 158 -7.06 -32.06 -7.09
C GLU A 158 -8.38 -32.44 -6.39
N LYS A 159 -9.25 -31.46 -6.19
CA LYS A 159 -10.56 -31.62 -5.51
C LYS A 159 -11.71 -31.88 -6.46
N ASN A 160 -11.47 -31.94 -7.76
CA ASN A 160 -12.49 -32.02 -8.79
C ASN A 160 -13.54 -30.86 -8.73
N ALA A 161 -13.07 -29.69 -8.24
CA ALA A 161 -13.86 -28.49 -8.05
C ALA A 161 -13.89 -27.66 -9.32
N LYS A 162 -15.04 -27.09 -9.65
CA LYS A 162 -15.25 -26.20 -10.80
C LYS A 162 -15.70 -24.80 -10.39
N THR A 163 -16.41 -24.69 -9.27
CA THR A 163 -16.87 -23.39 -8.75
C THR A 163 -15.97 -22.90 -7.64
N LEU A 164 -15.50 -21.66 -7.75
CA LEU A 164 -14.63 -20.99 -6.78
C LEU A 164 -15.29 -19.72 -6.25
N LEU A 165 -15.57 -19.69 -4.97
CA LEU A 165 -16.02 -18.50 -4.26
C LEU A 165 -14.82 -17.62 -3.88
N VAL A 166 -14.90 -16.34 -4.18
CA VAL A 166 -13.93 -15.32 -3.72
C VAL A 166 -14.59 -14.45 -2.68
N ALA A 167 -14.20 -14.64 -1.42
CA ALA A 167 -14.75 -13.94 -0.26
C ALA A 167 -13.79 -12.91 0.33
N SER A 168 -14.32 -11.98 1.12
CA SER A 168 -13.56 -11.08 2.01
C SER A 168 -14.35 -10.84 3.29
N VAL A 169 -13.67 -10.42 4.35
CA VAL A 169 -14.32 -10.05 5.62
C VAL A 169 -14.99 -8.70 5.50
N GLU A 170 -14.23 -7.70 5.12
CA GLU A 170 -14.63 -6.29 5.05
C GLU A 170 -14.76 -5.80 3.61
N GLU A 171 -15.46 -4.65 3.45
CA GLU A 171 -15.44 -3.91 2.19
C GLU A 171 -14.03 -3.41 1.85
N ASN A 172 -13.80 -3.23 0.54
CA ASN A 172 -12.56 -2.66 0.01
C ASN A 172 -11.29 -3.48 0.31
N GLU A 173 -11.40 -4.77 0.64
CA GLU A 173 -10.24 -5.66 0.75
C GLU A 173 -9.66 -6.08 -0.61
N GLY A 174 -10.33 -5.71 -1.70
CA GLY A 174 -9.89 -5.95 -3.08
C GLY A 174 -10.35 -7.28 -3.66
N LYS A 175 -11.33 -7.92 -3.04
CA LYS A 175 -11.97 -9.16 -3.47
C LYS A 175 -12.30 -9.18 -4.96
N SER A 176 -13.11 -8.21 -5.42
CA SER A 176 -13.54 -8.13 -6.82
C SER A 176 -12.39 -7.94 -7.79
N THR A 177 -11.35 -7.17 -7.40
CA THR A 177 -10.13 -7.05 -8.20
C THR A 177 -9.36 -8.36 -8.27
N VAL A 178 -9.29 -9.10 -7.17
CA VAL A 178 -8.64 -10.43 -7.15
C VAL A 178 -9.45 -11.42 -7.99
N ALA A 179 -10.79 -11.44 -7.87
CA ALA A 179 -11.68 -12.31 -8.66
C ALA A 179 -11.51 -12.05 -10.18
N ALA A 180 -11.55 -10.77 -10.60
CA ALA A 180 -11.37 -10.38 -11.99
C ALA A 180 -10.00 -10.83 -12.56
N ASN A 181 -8.93 -10.55 -11.83
CA ASN A 181 -7.58 -10.92 -12.28
C ASN A 181 -7.30 -12.42 -12.23
N LEU A 182 -7.87 -13.12 -11.25
CA LEU A 182 -7.78 -14.58 -11.17
C LEU A 182 -8.49 -15.23 -12.36
N ALA A 183 -9.71 -14.77 -12.68
CA ALA A 183 -10.47 -15.23 -13.81
C ALA A 183 -9.73 -14.97 -15.15
N LEU A 184 -9.18 -13.77 -15.33
CA LEU A 184 -8.34 -13.44 -16.50
C LEU A 184 -7.10 -14.33 -16.58
N ALA A 185 -6.40 -14.57 -15.47
CA ALA A 185 -5.19 -15.39 -15.47
C ALA A 185 -5.48 -16.86 -15.81
N LEU A 186 -6.63 -17.40 -15.37
CA LEU A 186 -7.07 -18.74 -15.73
C LEU A 186 -7.48 -18.83 -17.19
N ALA A 187 -8.17 -17.82 -17.72
CA ALA A 187 -8.56 -17.76 -19.12
C ALA A 187 -7.33 -17.64 -20.07
N GLU A 188 -6.26 -16.95 -19.65
CA GLU A 188 -4.98 -16.90 -20.37
C GLU A 188 -4.29 -18.28 -20.46
N GLU A 189 -4.55 -19.20 -19.54
CA GLU A 189 -4.04 -20.58 -19.56
C GLU A 189 -4.90 -21.53 -20.43
N SER A 190 -5.76 -20.97 -21.29
CA SER A 190 -6.68 -21.69 -22.22
C SER A 190 -7.77 -22.48 -21.51
N GLU A 191 -8.15 -22.11 -20.30
CA GLU A 191 -9.28 -22.66 -19.59
C GLU A 191 -10.56 -21.86 -19.92
N LYS A 192 -11.71 -22.53 -20.02
CA LYS A 192 -13.00 -21.89 -20.21
C LYS A 192 -13.51 -21.36 -18.88
N VAL A 193 -13.49 -20.07 -18.68
CA VAL A 193 -13.76 -19.42 -17.39
C VAL A 193 -14.95 -18.47 -17.46
N LEU A 194 -15.82 -18.55 -16.46
CA LEU A 194 -16.89 -17.59 -16.22
C LEU A 194 -16.63 -16.85 -14.91
N LEU A 195 -16.73 -15.54 -14.94
CA LEU A 195 -16.77 -14.69 -13.75
C LEU A 195 -18.23 -14.23 -13.53
N ILE A 196 -18.75 -14.45 -12.34
CA ILE A 196 -20.08 -13.99 -11.91
C ILE A 196 -19.92 -12.91 -10.84
N ASP A 197 -20.46 -11.71 -11.07
CA ASP A 197 -20.62 -10.66 -10.06
C ASP A 197 -21.88 -10.93 -9.23
N ALA A 198 -21.73 -11.63 -8.12
CA ALA A 198 -22.81 -11.92 -7.19
C ALA A 198 -22.95 -10.88 -6.06
N ASP A 199 -22.17 -9.79 -6.09
CA ASP A 199 -22.34 -8.64 -5.19
C ASP A 199 -23.44 -7.71 -5.74
N LEU A 200 -24.70 -8.13 -5.63
CA LEU A 200 -25.85 -7.35 -6.10
C LEU A 200 -26.13 -6.10 -5.27
N ARG A 201 -25.45 -5.95 -4.12
CA ARG A 201 -25.55 -4.75 -3.27
C ARG A 201 -24.60 -3.65 -3.74
N LYS A 202 -23.43 -4.05 -4.26
CA LYS A 202 -22.40 -3.10 -4.71
C LYS A 202 -21.65 -3.64 -5.93
N PRO A 203 -22.36 -3.88 -7.04
CA PRO A 203 -21.77 -4.49 -8.22
C PRO A 203 -20.57 -3.67 -8.71
N SER A 204 -19.52 -4.36 -9.07
CA SER A 204 -18.22 -3.72 -9.33
C SER A 204 -17.51 -4.23 -10.59
N GLN A 205 -17.83 -5.42 -11.06
CA GLN A 205 -17.13 -6.04 -12.19
C GLN A 205 -17.30 -5.23 -13.49
N TYR A 206 -18.48 -4.68 -13.75
CA TYR A 206 -18.67 -3.82 -14.93
C TYR A 206 -17.73 -2.60 -14.94
N LYS A 207 -17.49 -1.98 -13.76
CA LYS A 207 -16.54 -0.86 -13.63
C LYS A 207 -15.09 -1.31 -13.80
N ILE A 208 -14.75 -2.49 -13.27
CA ILE A 208 -13.39 -3.06 -13.33
C ILE A 208 -13.02 -3.33 -14.79
N PHE A 209 -13.95 -3.89 -15.56
CA PHE A 209 -13.75 -4.17 -16.99
C PHE A 209 -14.04 -2.98 -17.91
N GLY A 210 -14.58 -1.87 -17.36
CA GLY A 210 -14.87 -0.66 -18.12
C GLY A 210 -16.05 -0.80 -19.10
N LEU A 211 -17.02 -1.64 -18.75
CA LEU A 211 -18.23 -1.85 -19.54
C LEU A 211 -19.23 -0.72 -19.35
N ASP A 212 -19.98 -0.39 -20.37
CA ASP A 212 -21.06 0.57 -20.28
C ASP A 212 -22.27 -0.06 -19.58
N GLN A 213 -22.92 0.74 -18.71
CA GLN A 213 -24.09 0.24 -17.95
C GLN A 213 -25.30 -0.07 -18.85
N GLU A 214 -25.40 0.60 -19.99
CA GLU A 214 -26.51 0.43 -20.93
C GLU A 214 -26.32 -0.79 -21.86
N GLU A 215 -25.09 -1.31 -21.96
CA GLU A 215 -24.74 -2.41 -22.86
C GLU A 215 -24.78 -3.78 -22.17
N ILE A 216 -24.84 -3.82 -20.81
CA ILE A 216 -24.86 -5.07 -20.07
C ILE A 216 -26.25 -5.45 -19.62
N GLN A 217 -26.60 -6.73 -19.80
CA GLN A 217 -27.82 -7.28 -19.20
C GLN A 217 -27.71 -7.30 -17.69
N GLN A 218 -28.75 -6.83 -16.99
CA GLN A 218 -28.73 -6.74 -15.55
C GLN A 218 -28.95 -8.13 -14.91
N PHE A 219 -27.90 -8.68 -14.31
CA PHE A 219 -27.97 -10.00 -13.69
C PHE A 219 -29.11 -10.13 -12.68
N GLY A 220 -29.36 -9.11 -11.87
CA GLY A 220 -30.46 -9.10 -10.92
C GLY A 220 -31.86 -9.20 -11.57
N GLU A 221 -32.05 -8.59 -12.76
CA GLU A 221 -33.34 -8.69 -13.46
C GLU A 221 -33.61 -10.14 -13.96
N VAL A 222 -32.54 -10.84 -14.36
CA VAL A 222 -32.65 -12.26 -14.71
C VAL A 222 -33.01 -13.11 -13.50
N LEU A 223 -32.41 -12.83 -12.33
CA LEU A 223 -32.70 -13.54 -11.08
C LEU A 223 -34.12 -13.26 -10.57
N ASN A 224 -34.68 -12.08 -10.84
CA ASN A 224 -36.08 -11.74 -10.55
C ASN A 224 -37.07 -12.33 -11.56
N GLY A 225 -36.58 -12.94 -12.66
CA GLY A 225 -37.42 -13.48 -13.71
C GLY A 225 -38.00 -12.43 -14.67
N ASN A 226 -37.50 -11.20 -14.63
CA ASN A 226 -37.92 -10.08 -15.49
C ASN A 226 -37.25 -10.12 -16.86
N GLU A 227 -36.08 -10.76 -16.98
CA GLU A 227 -35.32 -10.88 -18.22
C GLU A 227 -34.98 -12.34 -18.55
N GLN A 228 -34.76 -12.62 -19.82
CA GLN A 228 -34.42 -13.97 -20.31
C GLN A 228 -32.89 -14.23 -20.15
N ILE A 229 -32.54 -15.51 -20.00
CA ILE A 229 -31.14 -15.94 -19.77
C ILE A 229 -30.30 -15.84 -21.04
N ASP A 230 -30.91 -15.71 -22.24
CA ASP A 230 -30.25 -15.89 -23.52
C ASP A 230 -29.05 -14.92 -23.79
N ASN A 231 -29.08 -13.72 -23.23
CA ASN A 231 -28.01 -12.71 -23.39
C ASN A 231 -27.27 -12.40 -22.08
N LEU A 232 -27.36 -13.27 -21.08
CA LEU A 232 -26.81 -13.03 -19.75
C LEU A 232 -25.29 -12.90 -19.75
N VAL A 233 -24.61 -13.58 -20.66
CA VAL A 233 -23.15 -13.62 -20.71
C VAL A 233 -22.62 -12.51 -21.62
N THR A 234 -21.71 -11.74 -21.10
CA THR A 234 -20.97 -10.71 -21.84
C THR A 234 -19.58 -11.22 -22.18
N ASP A 235 -19.24 -11.24 -23.47
CA ASP A 235 -17.91 -11.54 -23.93
C ASP A 235 -16.98 -10.33 -23.70
N LEU A 236 -15.83 -10.56 -23.08
CA LEU A 236 -14.88 -9.50 -22.84
C LEU A 236 -13.90 -9.32 -24.00
N PRO A 237 -13.74 -8.11 -24.55
CA PRO A 237 -12.81 -7.87 -25.63
C PRO A 237 -11.39 -8.30 -25.27
N LYS A 238 -10.73 -9.04 -26.16
CA LYS A 238 -9.33 -9.49 -26.01
C LYS A 238 -9.10 -10.54 -24.91
N SER A 239 -10.13 -11.26 -24.49
CA SER A 239 -10.04 -12.31 -23.47
C SER A 239 -11.02 -13.43 -23.81
N GLU A 240 -10.67 -14.67 -23.48
CA GLU A 240 -11.56 -15.85 -23.50
C GLU A 240 -12.45 -15.91 -22.23
N LEU A 241 -12.43 -14.88 -21.39
CA LEU A 241 -13.20 -14.80 -20.17
C LEU A 241 -14.64 -14.39 -20.45
N LEU A 242 -15.58 -15.17 -19.98
CA LEU A 242 -17.01 -14.88 -19.96
C LEU A 242 -17.38 -14.14 -18.68
N LEU A 243 -18.26 -13.15 -18.75
CA LEU A 243 -18.70 -12.36 -17.63
C LEU A 243 -20.23 -12.34 -17.48
N ILE A 244 -20.71 -12.61 -16.28
CA ILE A 244 -22.07 -12.30 -15.85
C ILE A 244 -21.97 -11.19 -14.80
N ALA A 245 -22.53 -10.01 -15.09
CA ALA A 245 -22.50 -8.85 -14.21
C ALA A 245 -23.77 -8.02 -14.31
N GLY A 246 -23.90 -7.04 -13.46
CA GLY A 246 -24.92 -6.01 -13.50
C GLY A 246 -24.34 -4.70 -12.99
N SER A 247 -25.10 -3.62 -13.11
CA SER A 247 -24.74 -2.30 -12.58
C SER A 247 -25.77 -1.78 -11.58
N MET A 248 -26.95 -2.40 -11.55
CA MET A 248 -28.07 -2.03 -10.65
C MET A 248 -27.86 -2.62 -9.27
N ILE A 249 -28.39 -1.95 -8.26
CA ILE A 249 -28.32 -2.33 -6.84
C ILE A 249 -29.67 -2.89 -6.43
N TYR A 250 -29.65 -4.08 -5.80
CA TYR A 250 -30.86 -4.79 -5.37
C TYR A 250 -30.88 -4.93 -3.84
N PRO A 251 -31.88 -4.31 -3.15
CA PRO A 251 -32.01 -4.44 -1.69
C PRO A 251 -32.35 -5.86 -1.23
N ASN A 252 -33.04 -6.65 -2.07
CA ASN A 252 -33.44 -8.03 -1.83
C ASN A 252 -32.44 -9.06 -2.39
N SER A 253 -31.18 -8.71 -2.46
CA SER A 253 -30.11 -9.54 -3.03
C SER A 253 -30.02 -10.94 -2.41
N THR A 254 -30.25 -11.09 -1.09
CA THR A 254 -30.21 -12.38 -0.40
C THR A 254 -31.23 -13.37 -0.99
N GLU A 255 -32.49 -12.95 -1.16
CA GLU A 255 -33.53 -13.78 -1.74
C GLU A 255 -33.25 -14.14 -3.20
N MET A 256 -32.68 -13.20 -3.95
CA MET A 256 -32.31 -13.41 -5.36
C MET A 256 -31.17 -14.43 -5.50
N ILE A 257 -30.18 -14.37 -4.65
CA ILE A 257 -29.05 -15.30 -4.65
C ILE A 257 -29.44 -16.68 -4.18
N ALA A 258 -30.31 -16.79 -3.16
CA ALA A 258 -30.88 -18.05 -2.71
C ALA A 258 -31.87 -18.66 -3.70
N SER A 259 -32.18 -17.96 -4.81
CA SER A 259 -33.20 -18.42 -5.77
C SER A 259 -32.76 -19.68 -6.54
N PRO A 260 -33.70 -20.57 -6.88
CA PRO A 260 -33.40 -21.71 -7.74
C PRO A 260 -32.88 -21.34 -9.14
N ILE A 261 -33.10 -20.09 -9.57
CA ILE A 261 -32.61 -19.58 -10.87
C ILE A 261 -31.10 -19.46 -10.82
N PHE A 262 -30.52 -18.88 -9.74
CA PHE A 262 -29.09 -18.76 -9.57
C PHE A 262 -28.40 -20.12 -9.59
N GLN A 263 -28.92 -21.08 -8.82
CA GLN A 263 -28.40 -22.46 -8.80
C GLN A 263 -28.41 -23.11 -10.19
N LYS A 264 -29.53 -22.98 -10.94
CA LYS A 264 -29.63 -23.51 -12.30
C LYS A 264 -28.65 -22.88 -13.27
N ILE A 265 -28.37 -21.58 -13.12
CA ILE A 265 -27.36 -20.89 -13.94
C ILE A 265 -25.98 -21.49 -13.64
N VAL A 266 -25.62 -21.62 -12.37
CA VAL A 266 -24.30 -22.18 -11.97
C VAL A 266 -24.15 -23.61 -12.48
N GLU A 267 -25.16 -24.48 -12.26
CA GLU A 267 -25.15 -25.87 -12.71
C GLU A 267 -25.06 -25.99 -14.24
N PHE A 268 -25.80 -25.16 -14.98
CA PHE A 268 -25.72 -25.14 -16.44
C PHE A 268 -24.28 -24.83 -16.94
N PHE A 269 -23.62 -23.81 -16.37
CA PHE A 269 -22.29 -23.46 -16.79
C PHE A 269 -21.23 -24.44 -16.26
N LYS A 270 -21.45 -25.08 -15.13
CA LYS A 270 -20.59 -26.13 -14.56
C LYS A 270 -20.42 -27.33 -15.52
N THR A 271 -21.40 -27.61 -16.37
CA THR A 271 -21.32 -28.67 -17.38
C THR A 271 -20.49 -28.26 -18.60
N LYS A 272 -20.36 -26.98 -18.91
CA LYS A 272 -19.79 -26.46 -20.15
C LYS A 272 -18.41 -25.84 -19.99
N LEU A 273 -18.08 -25.42 -18.77
CA LEU A 273 -16.87 -24.65 -18.46
C LEU A 273 -15.94 -25.40 -17.53
N ASP A 274 -14.69 -24.97 -17.49
CA ASP A 274 -13.67 -25.52 -16.59
C ASP A 274 -13.74 -24.87 -15.22
N TYR A 275 -13.94 -23.53 -15.17
CA TYR A 275 -14.05 -22.79 -13.92
C TYR A 275 -15.16 -21.75 -13.95
N ILE A 276 -15.82 -21.59 -12.81
CA ILE A 276 -16.76 -20.53 -12.48
C ILE A 276 -16.22 -19.80 -11.25
N ILE A 277 -15.88 -18.52 -11.40
CA ILE A 277 -15.43 -17.66 -10.31
C ILE A 277 -16.61 -16.81 -9.86
N ILE A 278 -16.95 -16.86 -8.56
CA ILE A 278 -18.07 -16.11 -7.98
C ILE A 278 -17.50 -15.01 -7.09
N ASP A 279 -17.69 -13.75 -7.47
CA ASP A 279 -17.37 -12.57 -6.67
C ASP A 279 -18.54 -12.26 -5.73
N THR A 280 -18.33 -12.26 -4.40
CA THR A 280 -19.38 -12.17 -3.38
C THR A 280 -19.43 -10.78 -2.73
N PRO A 281 -20.50 -10.42 -2.00
CA PRO A 281 -20.43 -9.32 -1.03
C PRO A 281 -19.48 -9.65 0.14
N PRO A 282 -19.09 -8.64 0.98
CA PRO A 282 -18.31 -8.90 2.19
C PRO A 282 -19.04 -9.76 3.20
N MET A 283 -18.38 -10.72 3.82
CA MET A 283 -18.99 -11.65 4.80
C MET A 283 -19.51 -10.95 6.05
N SER A 284 -18.90 -9.84 6.47
CA SER A 284 -19.32 -9.08 7.65
C SER A 284 -20.64 -8.33 7.48
N GLN A 285 -21.13 -8.17 6.26
CA GLN A 285 -22.27 -7.28 5.96
C GLN A 285 -23.48 -7.96 5.33
N ALA A 286 -23.35 -9.21 4.89
CA ALA A 286 -24.36 -9.82 4.05
C ALA A 286 -24.52 -11.32 4.29
N ALA A 287 -25.73 -11.73 4.67
CA ALA A 287 -26.14 -13.12 4.67
C ALA A 287 -26.05 -13.75 3.26
N ASP A 288 -26.14 -12.92 2.21
CA ASP A 288 -25.96 -13.33 0.80
C ASP A 288 -24.66 -14.10 0.58
N ALA A 289 -23.60 -13.70 1.29
CA ALA A 289 -22.30 -14.35 1.15
C ALA A 289 -22.28 -15.77 1.76
N GLU A 290 -23.04 -15.99 2.84
CA GLU A 290 -23.17 -17.33 3.46
C GLU A 290 -23.96 -18.29 2.55
N GLU A 291 -25.05 -17.81 1.93
CA GLU A 291 -25.81 -18.58 0.96
C GLU A 291 -24.98 -19.04 -0.25
N LEU A 292 -24.04 -18.19 -0.68
CA LEU A 292 -23.14 -18.51 -1.79
C LEU A 292 -22.07 -19.54 -1.43
N VAL A 293 -21.73 -19.70 -0.14
CA VAL A 293 -20.67 -20.62 0.29
C VAL A 293 -21.05 -22.06 -0.02
N ASP A 294 -22.30 -22.44 0.20
CA ASP A 294 -22.79 -23.81 -0.03
C ASP A 294 -22.95 -24.15 -1.53
N LEU A 295 -22.98 -23.14 -2.40
CA LEU A 295 -23.07 -23.35 -3.86
C LEU A 295 -21.67 -23.55 -4.52
N ALA A 296 -20.60 -23.31 -3.79
CA ALA A 296 -19.26 -23.36 -4.33
C ALA A 296 -18.50 -24.63 -3.93
N ASP A 297 -17.85 -25.30 -4.89
CA ASP A 297 -16.99 -26.46 -4.62
C ASP A 297 -15.73 -26.08 -3.83
N ALA A 298 -15.27 -24.82 -4.00
CA ALA A 298 -14.09 -24.31 -3.32
C ALA A 298 -14.22 -22.82 -2.98
N SER A 299 -13.46 -22.37 -1.99
CA SER A 299 -13.40 -20.97 -1.59
C SER A 299 -11.99 -20.46 -1.34
N ILE A 300 -11.78 -19.16 -1.55
CA ILE A 300 -10.60 -18.42 -1.11
C ILE A 300 -11.03 -17.17 -0.36
N LEU A 301 -10.26 -16.79 0.67
CA LEU A 301 -10.49 -15.58 1.43
C LEU A 301 -9.44 -14.51 1.09
N VAL A 302 -9.87 -13.35 0.64
CA VAL A 302 -9.01 -12.19 0.41
C VAL A 302 -8.94 -11.37 1.68
N VAL A 303 -7.75 -11.19 2.22
CA VAL A 303 -7.47 -10.44 3.45
C VAL A 303 -6.53 -9.30 3.12
N ARG A 304 -6.97 -8.06 3.34
CA ARG A 304 -6.14 -6.88 3.12
C ARG A 304 -5.30 -6.55 4.34
N GLN A 305 -4.07 -6.06 4.09
CA GLN A 305 -3.18 -5.60 5.14
C GLN A 305 -3.82 -4.51 6.00
N HIS A 306 -3.77 -4.65 7.34
CA HIS A 306 -4.27 -3.69 8.35
C HIS A 306 -5.78 -3.37 8.31
N THR A 307 -6.63 -4.20 7.70
CA THR A 307 -8.06 -3.93 7.55
C THR A 307 -8.88 -4.67 8.62
N ALA A 308 -9.20 -5.92 8.39
CA ALA A 308 -10.02 -6.71 9.30
C ALA A 308 -9.27 -7.16 10.57
N LEU A 309 -9.99 -7.36 11.66
CA LEU A 309 -9.45 -7.93 12.89
C LEU A 309 -9.19 -9.44 12.71
N VAL A 310 -8.15 -9.95 13.35
CA VAL A 310 -7.80 -11.37 13.30
C VAL A 310 -8.96 -12.26 13.76
N LYS A 311 -9.73 -11.82 14.75
CA LYS A 311 -10.92 -12.53 15.22
C LYS A 311 -11.95 -12.71 14.10
N ASP A 312 -12.32 -11.62 13.42
CA ASP A 312 -13.34 -11.61 12.38
C ASP A 312 -12.89 -12.42 11.15
N ILE A 313 -11.58 -12.35 10.83
CA ILE A 313 -10.99 -13.18 9.78
C ILE A 313 -11.12 -14.68 10.13
N ASN A 314 -10.78 -15.09 11.35
CA ASN A 314 -10.88 -16.51 11.76
C ASN A 314 -12.33 -17.00 11.86
N GLU A 315 -13.26 -16.13 12.26
CA GLU A 315 -14.70 -16.42 12.22
C GLU A 315 -15.17 -16.68 10.78
N THR A 316 -14.80 -15.81 9.83
CA THR A 316 -15.05 -16.02 8.40
C THR A 316 -14.42 -17.31 7.88
N ILE A 317 -13.18 -17.62 8.27
CA ILE A 317 -12.50 -18.87 7.92
C ILE A 317 -13.28 -20.08 8.45
N SER A 318 -13.82 -19.98 9.66
CA SER A 318 -14.67 -21.05 10.25
C SER A 318 -15.93 -21.28 9.44
N ILE A 319 -16.63 -20.22 9.01
CA ILE A 319 -17.80 -20.30 8.14
C ILE A 319 -17.43 -20.99 6.81
N LEU A 320 -16.36 -20.53 6.14
CA LEU A 320 -15.91 -21.12 4.87
C LEU A 320 -15.48 -22.59 4.99
N ASN A 321 -14.97 -23.01 6.15
CA ASN A 321 -14.60 -24.39 6.40
C ASN A 321 -15.77 -25.29 6.84
N SER A 322 -16.88 -24.69 7.33
CA SER A 322 -18.07 -25.46 7.71
C SER A 322 -18.98 -25.81 6.54
N ALA A 323 -18.80 -25.16 5.39
CA ALA A 323 -19.53 -25.42 4.17
C ALA A 323 -19.14 -26.76 3.51
N GLU A 324 -19.95 -27.24 2.58
CA GLU A 324 -19.66 -28.46 1.82
C GLU A 324 -18.42 -28.33 0.93
N GLY A 325 -18.13 -27.11 0.45
CA GLY A 325 -16.96 -26.79 -0.34
C GLY A 325 -15.65 -26.77 0.46
N THR A 326 -14.51 -26.85 -0.24
CA THR A 326 -13.20 -26.84 0.37
C THR A 326 -12.59 -25.45 0.39
N MET A 327 -12.25 -24.90 1.56
CA MET A 327 -11.44 -23.67 1.63
C MET A 327 -10.00 -23.94 1.21
N LEU A 328 -9.55 -23.32 0.11
CA LEU A 328 -8.20 -23.50 -0.45
C LEU A 328 -7.14 -22.72 0.34
N GLY A 329 -7.51 -21.60 0.95
CA GLY A 329 -6.64 -20.74 1.76
C GLY A 329 -6.90 -19.24 1.58
N CYS A 330 -5.96 -18.42 2.11
CA CYS A 330 -6.05 -16.97 2.08
C CYS A 330 -5.13 -16.34 1.01
N VAL A 331 -5.61 -15.26 0.39
CA VAL A 331 -4.84 -14.34 -0.44
C VAL A 331 -4.59 -13.07 0.36
N TYR A 332 -3.33 -12.77 0.68
CA TYR A 332 -2.96 -11.58 1.43
C TYR A 332 -2.72 -10.42 0.48
N ASN A 333 -3.63 -9.47 0.45
CA ASN A 333 -3.75 -8.43 -0.58
C ASN A 333 -3.28 -7.04 -0.11
N ASP A 334 -2.91 -6.20 -1.07
CA ASP A 334 -2.55 -4.79 -0.90
C ASP A 334 -1.42 -4.57 0.11
N VAL A 335 -0.39 -5.42 0.03
CA VAL A 335 0.72 -5.45 0.97
C VAL A 335 1.78 -4.42 0.61
N PHE A 336 2.06 -3.50 1.52
CA PHE A 336 3.13 -2.53 1.34
C PHE A 336 4.49 -3.14 1.68
N HIS A 337 5.48 -2.87 0.84
CA HIS A 337 6.87 -3.23 1.14
C HIS A 337 7.35 -2.46 2.37
N GLY A 338 7.92 -3.16 3.35
CA GLY A 338 8.55 -2.49 4.49
C GLY A 338 9.73 -1.61 4.06
N VAL A 339 10.02 -0.54 4.82
CA VAL A 339 11.08 0.45 4.51
C VAL A 339 12.43 -0.22 4.19
N ALA A 340 12.79 -1.28 4.91
CA ALA A 340 14.02 -2.03 4.66
C ALA A 340 14.01 -2.81 3.33
N GLN A 341 12.86 -3.26 2.88
CA GLN A 341 12.69 -4.01 1.63
C GLN A 341 12.66 -3.06 0.43
N THR A 342 12.09 -1.88 0.62
CA THR A 342 12.10 -0.79 -0.36
C THR A 342 13.55 -0.33 -0.61
N ALA A 343 14.35 -0.15 0.44
CA ALA A 343 15.76 0.21 0.33
C ALA A 343 16.60 -0.85 -0.43
N ARG A 344 16.33 -2.14 -0.20
CA ARG A 344 16.95 -3.23 -0.96
C ARG A 344 16.55 -3.20 -2.44
N ASN A 345 15.28 -3.04 -2.75
CA ASN A 345 14.79 -3.00 -4.14
C ASN A 345 15.32 -1.77 -4.90
N TYR A 346 15.48 -0.62 -4.23
CA TYR A 346 16.16 0.53 -4.81
C TYR A 346 17.66 0.24 -5.05
N GLY A 347 18.34 -0.40 -4.12
CA GLY A 347 19.75 -0.80 -4.27
C GLY A 347 19.98 -1.75 -5.46
N TYR A 348 19.13 -2.74 -5.65
CA TYR A 348 19.19 -3.64 -6.80
C TYR A 348 18.89 -2.93 -8.13
N LYS A 349 17.97 -1.96 -8.16
CA LYS A 349 17.63 -1.22 -9.37
C LYS A 349 18.76 -0.31 -9.84
N TYR A 350 19.57 0.24 -8.92
CA TYR A 350 20.76 1.00 -9.25
C TYR A 350 21.98 0.12 -9.58
N ALA A 351 22.07 -1.08 -9.01
CA ALA A 351 23.17 -2.01 -9.31
C ALA A 351 23.02 -2.70 -10.68
N TYR A 352 21.80 -2.92 -11.16
CA TYR A 352 21.54 -3.56 -12.47
C TYR A 352 21.13 -2.59 -13.58
N GLY A 353 20.88 -1.30 -13.27
CA GLY A 353 20.38 -0.30 -14.22
C GLY A 353 21.43 0.50 -14.98
N SER A 354 22.72 0.28 -14.76
CA SER A 354 23.79 1.00 -15.45
C SER A 354 24.60 0.17 -16.45
N GLY A 355 23.98 -0.81 -17.06
CA GLY A 355 24.65 -1.53 -18.13
C GLY A 355 23.66 -2.38 -18.92
N TYR A 356 23.07 -1.81 -19.94
CA TYR A 356 22.78 -2.50 -21.20
C TYR A 356 22.17 -1.49 -22.19
N GLY A 357 23.04 -0.92 -23.01
CA GLY A 357 22.70 -0.27 -24.25
C GLY A 357 22.40 -1.34 -25.29
N TYR A 358 21.52 -1.00 -26.17
CA TYR A 358 21.05 -1.65 -27.39
C TYR A 358 21.99 -2.65 -28.06
N GLY A 359 21.45 -3.82 -28.40
CA GLY A 359 22.05 -4.77 -29.33
C GLY A 359 21.06 -5.87 -29.70
N SER A 360 20.26 -5.62 -30.74
CA SER A 360 19.46 -6.67 -31.40
C SER A 360 20.36 -7.68 -32.08
N LYS A 361 20.19 -8.98 -31.77
CA LYS A 361 20.46 -10.03 -32.80
C LYS A 361 19.74 -11.33 -32.45
N TYR A 362 18.97 -11.81 -33.42
CA TYR A 362 18.34 -13.13 -33.50
C TYR A 362 19.38 -14.25 -33.35
N GLY A 363 19.03 -15.32 -32.64
CA GLY A 363 19.81 -16.54 -32.61
C GLY A 363 19.07 -17.67 -31.89
N TYR A 364 18.50 -18.60 -32.66
CA TYR A 364 18.01 -19.90 -32.21
C TYR A 364 19.17 -20.76 -31.64
N GLY A 365 18.89 -21.51 -30.59
CA GLY A 365 19.87 -22.53 -30.09
C GLY A 365 19.42 -23.23 -28.81
N ASN A 366 19.15 -24.46 -28.95
CA ASN A 366 18.61 -25.53 -28.16
C ASN A 366 19.50 -26.01 -26.97
N HIS A 367 18.86 -26.49 -25.90
CA HIS A 367 19.25 -27.50 -24.89
C HIS A 367 20.41 -27.25 -23.90
N GLY A 368 20.12 -27.59 -22.63
CA GLY A 368 21.11 -27.98 -21.66
C GLY A 368 20.68 -27.85 -20.19
N TYR A 369 20.22 -28.95 -19.60
CA TYR A 369 20.10 -29.16 -18.14
C TYR A 369 21.48 -29.12 -17.49
N GLY A 370 21.59 -28.45 -16.33
CA GLY A 370 22.76 -28.51 -15.51
C GLY A 370 22.53 -28.11 -14.06
N TYR A 371 22.39 -29.08 -13.17
CA TYR A 371 22.52 -28.91 -11.73
C TYR A 371 24.00 -28.69 -11.39
N GLY A 372 24.31 -27.72 -10.52
CA GLY A 372 25.65 -27.55 -10.00
C GLY A 372 25.67 -26.82 -8.66
N TYR A 373 25.80 -27.58 -7.58
CA TYR A 373 26.27 -27.11 -6.27
C TYR A 373 27.77 -26.85 -6.35
N GLY A 374 28.24 -25.70 -5.84
CA GLY A 374 29.66 -25.43 -5.71
C GLY A 374 29.97 -24.45 -4.60
N TYR A 375 30.40 -24.95 -3.45
CA TYR A 375 31.14 -24.21 -2.43
C TYR A 375 32.57 -23.99 -2.91
N GLY A 376 33.13 -22.79 -2.76
CA GLY A 376 34.53 -22.55 -3.03
C GLY A 376 35.06 -21.32 -2.29
N TYR A 377 35.79 -21.57 -1.18
CA TYR A 377 36.71 -20.64 -0.55
C TYR A 377 37.99 -20.54 -1.38
N GLY A 378 38.53 -19.36 -1.59
CA GLY A 378 39.82 -19.17 -2.21
C GLY A 378 40.49 -17.86 -1.90
N TYR A 379 41.43 -17.86 -0.99
CA TYR A 379 42.45 -16.82 -0.78
C TYR A 379 43.49 -16.87 -1.91
N GLY A 380 44.00 -15.71 -2.37
CA GLY A 380 45.15 -15.71 -3.25
C GLY A 380 45.73 -14.35 -3.55
N TYR A 381 46.90 -14.13 -3.03
CA TYR A 381 47.85 -13.03 -3.14
C TYR A 381 48.35 -12.74 -4.58
N GLY A 382 48.52 -11.45 -4.90
CA GLY A 382 49.71 -10.77 -5.44
C GLY A 382 50.36 -11.21 -6.74
N SER A 383 50.60 -10.30 -7.65
CA SER A 383 51.84 -9.62 -7.90
C SER A 383 51.88 -8.90 -9.28
N ARG A 384 52.60 -7.82 -9.30
CA ARG A 384 52.94 -6.97 -10.45
C ARG A 384 53.75 -7.72 -11.51
N THR A 385 53.55 -7.35 -12.80
CA THR A 385 54.71 -7.03 -13.65
C THR A 385 54.30 -6.20 -14.89
N LYS A 386 55.22 -5.35 -15.31
CA LYS A 386 55.22 -4.32 -16.36
C LYS A 386 55.62 -4.86 -17.73
N LYS A 387 55.40 -4.01 -18.74
CA LYS A 387 56.06 -3.89 -20.08
C LYS A 387 55.41 -4.73 -21.19
N GLY A 388 55.32 -4.27 -22.39
CA GLY A 388 55.86 -3.13 -23.12
C GLY A 388 55.27 -3.04 -24.50
N ASN A 389 55.42 -1.92 -25.03
CA ASN A 389 55.46 -1.25 -26.29
C ASN A 389 55.40 -2.01 -27.63
N GLU A 390 55.01 -1.16 -28.59
CA GLU A 390 55.31 -1.11 -30.02
C GLU A 390 54.31 -1.78 -30.96
N ASP A 391 53.85 -1.20 -31.98
CA ASP A 391 54.00 -0.04 -32.85
C ASP A 391 53.48 -0.43 -34.24
N LYS A 392 53.11 0.57 -35.03
CA LYS A 392 52.92 0.63 -36.48
C LYS A 392 51.55 0.33 -37.06
N THR A 393 50.90 1.36 -37.50
CA THR A 393 51.02 2.26 -38.64
C THR A 393 50.34 1.77 -39.93
N GLN A 394 49.48 2.68 -40.42
CA GLN A 394 49.22 2.96 -41.87
C GLN A 394 48.35 1.95 -42.62
N GLU A 395 47.48 2.34 -43.43
CA GLU A 395 47.16 3.28 -44.51
C GLU A 395 45.79 2.84 -45.03
N SER A 396 44.96 3.49 -45.66
CA SER A 396 44.75 4.72 -46.37
C SER A 396 43.33 4.66 -46.97
N LYS A 397 42.63 5.73 -46.89
CA LYS A 397 42.07 6.55 -47.97
C LYS A 397 41.43 5.88 -49.19
N THR A 398 40.32 6.51 -49.54
CA THR A 398 39.82 6.80 -50.90
C THR A 398 38.76 5.80 -51.38
N GLU A 399 37.63 6.14 -51.83
CA GLU A 399 36.97 7.21 -52.60
C GLU A 399 35.47 7.08 -52.50
N ARG A 400 34.71 8.15 -52.21
CA ARG A 400 34.05 9.07 -53.14
C ARG A 400 33.12 8.41 -54.21
N GLN A 401 31.86 8.72 -54.01
CA GLN A 401 30.98 9.50 -54.88
C GLN A 401 30.22 8.79 -56.01
N VAL A 402 28.98 9.26 -56.11
CA VAL A 402 28.15 9.50 -57.33
C VAL A 402 27.14 8.38 -57.65
N LYS A 403 25.92 8.64 -57.66
CA LYS A 403 24.83 9.36 -58.29
C LYS A 403 23.52 8.87 -57.72
N LYS A 404 22.58 9.66 -57.32
CA LYS A 404 21.58 10.49 -58.07
C LYS A 404 21.00 9.81 -59.31
N ASP A 405 19.69 9.76 -59.23
CA ASP A 405 18.65 9.93 -60.27
C ASP A 405 17.92 8.69 -60.74
N HIS A 406 16.65 8.96 -60.88
CA HIS A 406 15.55 8.27 -61.58
C HIS A 406 14.96 7.04 -60.88
N GLU A 407 13.73 6.98 -60.58
CA GLU A 407 12.43 7.62 -60.97
C GLU A 407 11.48 7.66 -59.78
#